data_8cabdf3d9737d71687212d1aa1217a60
#
_entry.id   8cabdf3d9737d71687212d1aa1217a60
#
_cell.length_a   1.000
_cell.length_b   1.000
_cell.length_c   1.000
_cell.angle_alpha   90.00
_cell.angle_beta   90.00
_cell.angle_gamma   90.00
#
_symmetry.space_group_name_H-M   'P 1'
#
loop_
_entity.id
_entity.type
_entity.pdbx_description
1 polymer ?
#
loop_
_entity_poly.entity_id
_entity_poly.type
_entity_poly.pdbx_seq_one_letter_code
_entity_poly.pdbx_strand_id
1 'polypeptide(L)'
;MNENQRLLSVQNRTHLSVRQLAVFVLSLLMVGAMVLTNQRDNAVVESLVTPVPVMPVVSVDQRISTSWFCPGVPGNDGTISGSIIVSNPSDADFNATVTRLGVGVSPVVTAVTVAARSQAVVNVKEGIESPFISTIVEILGGVGTAEQFINHPAGNSVAQCANEPATDWYFADGFTGADSLDHIVLTNPYSDSTVVDVSFVTTESTREPSRLHGFVIPPRSVIALNMADEGARNEPVVAVEVHASAGKLVVGRSQHYLGDGRLGYTMALGASGLSSEWWFADGEKLDGSTEQLVILNPTRSDATLSVMFVNGANPDTQSEPASVIAPAGSVTLFDTGTLPNVPNGRYGIIVSTVGEPGVEAPGIVVEQVINRRVGNTVGTSVVLGAPMGAMSTVWVAPSGVSSGIDDAMLILNATPIEGTVTVSQIGPAGEVAIAGLESVLLPASGLVSIPVPAGISNGEIVVRATVPVVVQRMLLRGHELTGRSAVLALPTIPSPEVGS
;
A
#
# COMPACT_ATOMS: atom_id res chain seq x y z
N MET A 1 -43.92 -40.68 -87.10
CA MET A 1 -43.10 -41.81 -86.73
C MET A 1 -42.43 -41.46 -85.42
N ASN A 2 -43.01 -42.00 -84.34
CA ASN A 2 -42.38 -42.81 -83.28
C ASN A 2 -41.27 -42.14 -82.50
N GLU A 3 -41.17 -42.21 -81.22
CA GLU A 3 -41.77 -43.08 -80.22
C GLU A 3 -41.39 -42.56 -78.81
N ASN A 4 -42.25 -42.77 -77.88
CA ASN A 4 -42.10 -42.65 -76.41
C ASN A 4 -40.76 -42.94 -75.84
N GLN A 5 -40.34 -42.14 -74.87
CA GLN A 5 -39.61 -42.64 -73.69
C GLN A 5 -40.06 -41.93 -72.42
N ARG A 6 -40.70 -42.73 -71.57
CA ARG A 6 -41.11 -42.41 -70.19
C ARG A 6 -39.84 -42.37 -69.36
N LEU A 7 -39.60 -41.26 -68.70
CA LEU A 7 -38.63 -41.17 -67.62
C LEU A 7 -39.30 -41.59 -66.30
N LEU A 8 -38.93 -42.74 -65.78
CA LEU A 8 -39.22 -43.22 -64.43
C LEU A 8 -38.42 -42.44 -63.43
N SER A 9 -39.14 -41.65 -62.60
CA SER A 9 -38.51 -41.05 -61.39
C SER A 9 -38.40 -42.14 -60.30
N VAL A 10 -37.18 -42.63 -60.05
CA VAL A 10 -36.91 -43.47 -58.88
C VAL A 10 -36.74 -42.56 -57.67
N GLN A 11 -37.79 -42.55 -56.85
CA GLN A 11 -37.78 -41.88 -55.56
C GLN A 11 -37.08 -42.81 -54.54
N ASN A 12 -35.83 -42.62 -54.36
CA ASN A 12 -35.02 -43.38 -53.39
C ASN A 12 -35.34 -42.86 -51.94
N ARG A 13 -36.32 -43.51 -51.29
CA ARG A 13 -36.56 -43.32 -49.84
C ARG A 13 -35.54 -44.17 -49.10
N THR A 14 -34.46 -43.53 -48.64
CA THR A 14 -33.55 -44.16 -47.69
C THR A 14 -34.27 -44.29 -46.33
N HIS A 15 -34.78 -45.49 -46.04
CA HIS A 15 -35.20 -45.83 -44.68
C HIS A 15 -33.97 -46.01 -43.79
N LEU A 16 -33.68 -45.00 -42.95
CA LEU A 16 -32.73 -45.13 -41.85
C LEU A 16 -33.14 -46.31 -40.96
N SER A 17 -32.28 -47.29 -40.80
CA SER A 17 -32.53 -48.42 -39.91
C SER A 17 -32.66 -47.93 -38.48
N VAL A 18 -33.48 -48.55 -37.65
CA VAL A 18 -33.70 -48.22 -36.24
C VAL A 18 -32.36 -48.11 -35.49
N ARG A 19 -31.36 -48.90 -35.88
CA ARG A 19 -29.99 -48.80 -35.33
C ARG A 19 -29.29 -47.50 -35.70
N GLN A 20 -29.42 -47.01 -36.92
CA GLN A 20 -28.82 -45.74 -37.37
C GLN A 20 -29.50 -44.55 -36.70
N LEU A 21 -30.82 -44.61 -36.52
CA LEU A 21 -31.56 -43.59 -35.77
C LEU A 21 -31.15 -43.55 -34.29
N ALA A 22 -30.96 -44.71 -33.63
CA ALA A 22 -30.51 -44.81 -32.25
C ALA A 22 -29.08 -44.25 -32.05
N VAL A 23 -28.16 -44.54 -32.98
CA VAL A 23 -26.79 -43.99 -32.94
C VAL A 23 -26.80 -42.48 -33.13
N PHE A 24 -27.65 -41.96 -34.03
CA PHE A 24 -27.74 -40.51 -34.25
C PHE A 24 -28.33 -39.78 -33.03
N VAL A 25 -29.35 -40.35 -32.38
CA VAL A 25 -29.91 -39.79 -31.14
C VAL A 25 -28.91 -39.84 -29.98
N LEU A 26 -28.17 -40.95 -29.85
CA LEU A 26 -27.11 -41.07 -28.82
C LEU A 26 -25.99 -40.07 -29.03
N SER A 27 -25.56 -39.85 -30.27
CA SER A 27 -24.55 -38.87 -30.63
C SER A 27 -25.02 -37.44 -30.34
N LEU A 28 -26.26 -37.10 -30.63
CA LEU A 28 -26.85 -35.82 -30.30
C LEU A 28 -26.96 -35.59 -28.78
N LEU A 29 -27.29 -36.63 -28.01
CA LEU A 29 -27.34 -36.57 -26.56
C LEU A 29 -25.95 -36.41 -25.95
N MET A 30 -24.88 -37.06 -26.49
CA MET A 30 -23.52 -36.88 -26.08
C MET A 30 -23.01 -35.48 -26.39
N VAL A 31 -23.25 -34.94 -27.59
CA VAL A 31 -22.90 -33.58 -27.95
C VAL A 31 -23.64 -32.57 -27.09
N GLY A 32 -24.93 -32.79 -26.82
CA GLY A 32 -25.72 -31.95 -25.90
C GLY A 32 -25.18 -31.99 -24.46
N ALA A 33 -24.81 -33.16 -23.97
CA ALA A 33 -24.17 -33.31 -22.65
C ALA A 33 -22.79 -32.61 -22.59
N MET A 34 -21.98 -32.73 -23.67
CA MET A 34 -20.69 -32.07 -23.78
C MET A 34 -20.81 -30.54 -23.81
N VAL A 35 -21.79 -30.01 -24.54
CA VAL A 35 -22.07 -28.56 -24.55
C VAL A 35 -22.57 -28.09 -23.20
N LEU A 36 -23.42 -28.83 -22.51
CA LEU A 36 -23.93 -28.51 -21.18
C LEU A 36 -22.86 -28.61 -20.10
N THR A 37 -21.94 -29.57 -20.19
CA THR A 37 -20.78 -29.64 -19.27
C THR A 37 -19.79 -28.51 -19.55
N ASN A 38 -19.51 -28.20 -20.82
CA ASN A 38 -18.61 -27.11 -21.19
C ASN A 38 -19.21 -25.71 -20.85
N GLN A 39 -20.55 -25.56 -20.81
CA GLN A 39 -21.18 -24.35 -20.31
C GLN A 39 -21.17 -24.27 -18.76
N ARG A 40 -21.09 -25.41 -18.06
CA ARG A 40 -20.96 -25.43 -16.60
C ARG A 40 -19.53 -25.21 -16.14
N ASP A 41 -18.54 -25.65 -16.93
CA ASP A 41 -17.12 -25.41 -16.63
C ASP A 41 -16.69 -23.96 -16.93
N ASN A 42 -17.50 -23.19 -17.68
CA ASN A 42 -17.34 -21.74 -17.88
C ASN A 42 -18.14 -20.88 -16.89
N ALA A 43 -18.82 -21.45 -15.90
CA ALA A 43 -19.04 -20.74 -14.67
C ALA A 43 -17.63 -20.59 -14.07
N VAL A 44 -16.96 -19.48 -14.36
CA VAL A 44 -15.85 -18.97 -13.56
C VAL A 44 -16.32 -19.12 -12.13
N VAL A 45 -15.77 -20.09 -11.41
CA VAL A 45 -15.75 -20.00 -9.95
C VAL A 45 -14.93 -18.71 -9.75
N GLU A 46 -15.62 -17.58 -9.73
CA GLU A 46 -15.08 -16.36 -9.18
C GLU A 46 -14.56 -16.80 -7.83
N SER A 47 -13.25 -16.95 -7.75
CA SER A 47 -12.60 -17.34 -6.52
C SER A 47 -13.06 -16.30 -5.50
N LEU A 48 -13.86 -16.74 -4.52
CA LEU A 48 -14.27 -15.95 -3.37
C LEU A 48 -13.05 -15.60 -2.47
N VAL A 49 -11.85 -15.75 -3.00
CA VAL A 49 -10.65 -15.16 -2.42
C VAL A 49 -10.72 -13.67 -2.71
N THR A 50 -11.27 -12.93 -1.77
CA THR A 50 -11.15 -11.48 -1.76
C THR A 50 -9.67 -11.15 -1.84
N PRO A 51 -9.22 -10.36 -2.83
CA PRO A 51 -7.83 -9.97 -2.89
C PRO A 51 -7.44 -9.37 -1.53
N VAL A 52 -6.42 -9.91 -0.90
CA VAL A 52 -5.88 -9.31 0.33
C VAL A 52 -5.38 -7.91 -0.06
N PRO A 53 -5.84 -6.84 0.60
CA PRO A 53 -5.39 -5.51 0.27
C PRO A 53 -3.87 -5.42 0.40
N VAL A 54 -3.19 -4.86 -0.60
CA VAL A 54 -1.72 -4.68 -0.62
C VAL A 54 -1.25 -3.62 0.38
N MET A 55 -2.17 -2.83 0.93
CA MET A 55 -1.95 -1.85 1.99
C MET A 55 -2.95 -2.04 3.13
N PRO A 56 -2.67 -1.50 4.33
CA PRO A 56 -3.61 -1.54 5.45
C PRO A 56 -4.91 -0.80 5.15
N VAL A 57 -6.03 -1.38 5.60
CA VAL A 57 -7.38 -0.85 5.38
C VAL A 57 -8.20 -0.88 6.67
N VAL A 58 -9.16 0.02 6.79
CA VAL A 58 -10.15 0.00 7.86
C VAL A 58 -11.40 -0.74 7.37
N SER A 59 -11.76 -1.83 8.04
CA SER A 59 -12.99 -2.56 7.74
C SER A 59 -14.19 -1.84 8.36
N VAL A 60 -15.28 -1.68 7.61
CA VAL A 60 -16.55 -1.12 8.11
C VAL A 60 -17.39 -2.11 8.91
N ASP A 61 -17.09 -3.40 8.82
CA ASP A 61 -17.88 -4.41 9.51
C ASP A 61 -17.53 -4.52 10.99
N GLN A 62 -18.55 -4.85 11.77
CA GLN A 62 -18.37 -5.19 13.18
C GLN A 62 -17.65 -6.54 13.30
N ARG A 63 -16.33 -6.49 13.38
CA ARG A 63 -15.51 -7.64 13.68
C ARG A 63 -15.50 -7.88 15.19
N ILE A 64 -15.36 -9.16 15.62
CA ILE A 64 -15.23 -9.52 17.03
C ILE A 64 -13.91 -8.95 17.59
N SER A 65 -12.88 -8.88 16.76
CA SER A 65 -11.57 -8.30 17.09
C SER A 65 -10.86 -7.80 15.84
N THR A 66 -10.00 -6.81 16.02
CA THR A 66 -9.10 -6.28 14.98
C THR A 66 -7.67 -6.32 15.52
N SER A 67 -6.73 -6.70 14.67
CA SER A 67 -5.30 -6.69 15.02
C SER A 67 -4.54 -5.74 14.10
N TRP A 68 -3.58 -5.02 14.70
CA TRP A 68 -2.68 -4.13 13.99
C TRP A 68 -1.24 -4.50 14.34
N PHE A 69 -0.40 -4.60 13.32
CA PHE A 69 1.01 -5.01 13.45
C PHE A 69 1.89 -3.86 12.98
N CYS A 70 2.56 -3.20 13.91
CA CYS A 70 3.35 -2.01 13.60
C CYS A 70 4.81 -2.38 13.29
N PRO A 71 5.43 -1.70 12.31
CA PRO A 71 6.70 -2.14 11.71
C PRO A 71 7.91 -2.11 12.65
N GLY A 72 7.89 -1.30 13.71
CA GLY A 72 8.93 -1.29 14.72
C GLY A 72 9.61 0.07 14.93
N VAL A 73 10.37 0.16 16.01
CA VAL A 73 11.10 1.37 16.44
C VAL A 73 12.51 0.97 16.85
N PRO A 74 13.57 1.75 16.48
CA PRO A 74 14.89 1.57 17.06
C PRO A 74 14.84 1.77 18.58
N GLY A 75 15.33 0.78 19.34
CA GLY A 75 15.17 0.75 20.79
C GLY A 75 16.41 1.21 21.59
N ASN A 76 17.63 0.93 21.10
CA ASN A 76 18.87 1.16 21.83
C ASN A 76 19.28 2.63 21.94
N ASP A 77 18.76 3.52 21.11
CA ASP A 77 19.07 4.95 21.15
C ASP A 77 18.08 5.67 22.07
N GLY A 78 18.58 6.24 23.17
CA GLY A 78 17.77 7.00 24.13
C GLY A 78 17.20 8.30 23.58
N THR A 79 17.71 8.82 22.45
CA THR A 79 17.21 10.02 21.79
C THR A 79 16.02 9.74 20.88
N ILE A 80 15.79 8.48 20.52
CA ILE A 80 14.67 8.04 19.72
C ILE A 80 13.54 7.58 20.65
N SER A 81 12.31 8.06 20.42
CA SER A 81 11.12 7.54 21.09
C SER A 81 10.10 7.07 20.07
N GLY A 82 9.25 6.12 20.47
CA GLY A 82 8.18 5.60 19.66
C GLY A 82 6.91 5.46 20.45
N SER A 83 5.79 5.72 19.81
CA SER A 83 4.46 5.59 20.37
C SER A 83 3.54 4.87 19.41
N ILE A 84 2.65 4.05 19.93
CA ILE A 84 1.49 3.57 19.20
C ILE A 84 0.30 4.43 19.60
N ILE A 85 -0.37 4.98 18.61
CA ILE A 85 -1.62 5.72 18.77
C ILE A 85 -2.74 4.75 18.44
N VAL A 86 -3.54 4.41 19.45
CA VAL A 86 -4.73 3.56 19.30
C VAL A 86 -5.93 4.46 19.33
N SER A 87 -6.70 4.51 18.25
CA SER A 87 -7.85 5.40 18.11
C SER A 87 -9.17 4.65 18.21
N ASN A 88 -10.09 5.20 18.99
CA ASN A 88 -11.44 4.70 19.19
C ASN A 88 -12.45 5.69 18.63
N PRO A 89 -12.96 5.52 17.41
CA PRO A 89 -13.99 6.38 16.85
C PRO A 89 -15.41 6.06 17.37
N SER A 90 -15.60 4.96 18.11
CA SER A 90 -16.90 4.47 18.54
C SER A 90 -17.45 5.22 19.76
N ASP A 91 -18.75 5.04 20.03
CA ASP A 91 -19.46 5.64 21.14
C ASP A 91 -19.28 4.90 22.47
N ALA A 92 -18.55 3.80 22.48
CA ALA A 92 -18.28 2.98 23.65
C ALA A 92 -16.78 2.79 23.85
N ASP A 93 -16.37 2.67 25.10
CA ASP A 93 -15.00 2.29 25.43
C ASP A 93 -14.70 0.89 24.90
N PHE A 94 -13.46 0.67 24.47
CA PHE A 94 -12.98 -0.68 24.16
C PHE A 94 -11.67 -1.00 24.88
N ASN A 95 -11.38 -2.29 24.98
CA ASN A 95 -10.11 -2.78 25.51
C ASN A 95 -9.20 -3.21 24.35
N ALA A 96 -7.94 -2.81 24.43
CA ALA A 96 -6.88 -3.24 23.55
C ALA A 96 -5.77 -3.93 24.35
N THR A 97 -5.16 -4.93 23.75
CA THR A 97 -3.94 -5.55 24.26
C THR A 97 -2.78 -5.09 23.37
N VAL A 98 -1.77 -4.48 23.97
CA VAL A 98 -0.56 -4.03 23.30
C VAL A 98 0.59 -4.96 23.67
N THR A 99 1.07 -5.73 22.70
CA THR A 99 2.21 -6.65 22.87
C THR A 99 3.44 -6.08 22.18
N ARG A 100 4.51 -5.85 22.93
CA ARG A 100 5.80 -5.40 22.41
C ARG A 100 6.71 -6.60 22.21
N LEU A 101 7.30 -6.71 21.05
CA LEU A 101 8.24 -7.77 20.66
C LEU A 101 9.62 -7.17 20.48
N GLY A 102 10.64 -7.84 20.95
CA GLY A 102 12.04 -7.43 20.81
C GLY A 102 12.93 -8.54 20.29
N VAL A 103 14.20 -8.22 20.10
CA VAL A 103 15.24 -9.13 19.61
C VAL A 103 15.73 -10.00 20.78
N GLY A 104 15.39 -11.28 20.77
CA GLY A 104 15.90 -12.24 21.78
C GLY A 104 15.41 -12.01 23.21
N VAL A 105 14.36 -11.21 23.41
CA VAL A 105 13.76 -10.91 24.71
C VAL A 105 12.29 -11.35 24.76
N SER A 106 11.80 -11.60 25.98
CA SER A 106 10.40 -12.01 26.17
C SER A 106 9.47 -10.85 25.82
N PRO A 107 8.31 -11.14 25.19
CA PRO A 107 7.29 -10.14 24.91
C PRO A 107 6.77 -9.45 26.18
N VAL A 108 6.50 -8.15 26.07
CA VAL A 108 5.85 -7.36 27.13
C VAL A 108 4.43 -7.05 26.71
N VAL A 109 3.46 -7.42 27.55
CA VAL A 109 2.03 -7.25 27.25
C VAL A 109 1.42 -6.22 28.19
N THR A 110 0.66 -5.29 27.65
CA THR A 110 -0.03 -4.24 28.40
C THR A 110 -1.49 -4.16 27.94
N ALA A 111 -2.42 -4.19 28.88
CA ALA A 111 -3.83 -3.91 28.60
C ALA A 111 -4.07 -2.39 28.63
N VAL A 112 -4.82 -1.89 27.66
CA VAL A 112 -5.14 -0.48 27.49
C VAL A 112 -6.63 -0.33 27.26
N THR A 113 -7.31 0.48 28.08
CA THR A 113 -8.70 0.89 27.82
C THR A 113 -8.65 2.19 27.02
N VAL A 114 -9.29 2.21 25.86
CA VAL A 114 -9.42 3.41 25.02
C VAL A 114 -10.85 3.92 25.17
N ALA A 115 -11.01 5.09 25.78
CA ALA A 115 -12.33 5.67 25.99
C ALA A 115 -13.02 5.96 24.65
N ALA A 116 -14.35 6.00 24.68
CA ALA A 116 -15.17 6.38 23.53
C ALA A 116 -14.69 7.69 22.89
N ARG A 117 -14.63 7.72 21.56
CA ARG A 117 -14.27 8.91 20.76
C ARG A 117 -12.95 9.57 21.21
N SER A 118 -11.98 8.75 21.56
CA SER A 118 -10.68 9.20 22.05
C SER A 118 -9.52 8.35 21.53
N GLN A 119 -8.32 8.70 21.97
CA GLN A 119 -7.09 8.00 21.63
C GLN A 119 -6.33 7.64 22.89
N ALA A 120 -5.63 6.50 22.83
CA ALA A 120 -4.60 6.15 23.80
C ALA A 120 -3.23 6.17 23.11
N VAL A 121 -2.25 6.76 23.80
CA VAL A 121 -0.85 6.80 23.34
C VAL A 121 -0.04 5.85 24.22
N VAL A 122 0.55 4.83 23.59
CA VAL A 122 1.31 3.79 24.27
C VAL A 122 2.78 3.89 23.91
N ASN A 123 3.64 4.06 24.89
CA ASN A 123 5.08 4.11 24.68
C ASN A 123 5.62 2.72 24.28
N VAL A 124 6.27 2.64 23.12
CA VAL A 124 6.81 1.39 22.56
C VAL A 124 7.94 0.83 23.42
N LYS A 125 8.76 1.67 24.03
CA LYS A 125 9.95 1.25 24.81
C LYS A 125 9.65 0.89 26.27
N GLU A 126 8.42 1.09 26.73
CA GLU A 126 8.08 0.86 28.13
C GLU A 126 8.17 -0.63 28.50
N GLY A 127 9.04 -0.95 29.46
CA GLY A 127 9.21 -2.28 30.03
C GLY A 127 9.98 -3.27 29.14
N ILE A 128 10.56 -2.84 28.02
CA ILE A 128 11.34 -3.70 27.11
C ILE A 128 12.60 -2.98 26.65
N GLU A 129 13.73 -3.68 26.71
CA GLU A 129 15.03 -3.21 26.18
C GLU A 129 15.43 -4.11 25.01
N SER A 130 15.55 -3.54 23.82
CA SER A 130 15.86 -4.28 22.59
C SER A 130 16.39 -3.32 21.52
N PRO A 131 17.28 -3.78 20.61
CA PRO A 131 17.73 -2.96 19.47
C PRO A 131 16.62 -2.44 18.59
N PHE A 132 15.60 -3.28 18.36
CA PHE A 132 14.35 -2.93 17.68
C PHE A 132 13.16 -3.52 18.44
N ILE A 133 12.06 -2.78 18.44
CA ILE A 133 10.84 -3.16 19.14
C ILE A 133 9.67 -2.98 18.19
N SER A 134 9.02 -4.07 17.80
CA SER A 134 7.75 -4.05 17.07
C SER A 134 6.57 -4.21 18.02
N THR A 135 5.39 -3.76 17.59
CA THR A 135 4.20 -3.75 18.45
C THR A 135 3.02 -4.38 17.73
N ILE A 136 2.29 -5.23 18.45
CA ILE A 136 1.01 -5.79 18.04
C ILE A 136 -0.07 -5.14 18.91
N VAL A 137 -1.14 -4.66 18.30
CA VAL A 137 -2.32 -4.12 18.97
C VAL A 137 -3.51 -4.99 18.62
N GLU A 138 -4.11 -5.65 19.63
CA GLU A 138 -5.31 -6.46 19.47
C GLU A 138 -6.47 -5.74 20.15
N ILE A 139 -7.48 -5.34 19.37
CA ILE A 139 -8.64 -4.57 19.83
C ILE A 139 -9.84 -5.50 19.90
N LEU A 140 -10.47 -5.60 21.05
CA LEU A 140 -11.72 -6.33 21.22
C LEU A 140 -12.90 -5.40 20.88
N GLY A 141 -13.79 -5.83 19.99
CA GLY A 141 -14.95 -5.07 19.56
C GLY A 141 -14.81 -4.26 18.26
N GLY A 142 -13.69 -4.34 17.60
CA GLY A 142 -13.55 -4.31 16.13
C GLY A 142 -13.47 -3.02 15.33
N VAL A 143 -13.64 -1.83 15.87
CA VAL A 143 -13.66 -0.58 15.05
C VAL A 143 -12.47 0.37 15.28
N GLY A 144 -11.52 -0.01 16.13
CA GLY A 144 -10.35 0.81 16.42
C GLY A 144 -9.26 0.68 15.37
N THR A 145 -8.45 1.73 15.27
CA THR A 145 -7.27 1.79 14.40
C THR A 145 -6.01 1.96 15.23
N ALA A 146 -4.87 1.57 14.67
CA ALA A 146 -3.57 1.82 15.29
C ALA A 146 -2.55 2.33 14.27
N GLU A 147 -1.70 3.24 14.72
CA GLU A 147 -0.64 3.82 13.91
C GLU A 147 0.60 4.07 14.77
N GLN A 148 1.78 3.95 14.16
CA GLN A 148 3.05 4.14 14.85
C GLN A 148 3.62 5.53 14.57
N PHE A 149 3.92 6.26 15.63
CA PHE A 149 4.63 7.53 15.59
C PHE A 149 6.04 7.36 16.14
N ILE A 150 7.02 7.94 15.47
CA ILE A 150 8.44 7.90 15.87
C ILE A 150 8.95 9.33 15.95
N ASN A 151 9.52 9.67 17.10
CA ASN A 151 10.26 10.90 17.29
C ASN A 151 11.76 10.56 17.19
N HIS A 152 12.40 11.03 16.12
CA HIS A 152 13.80 10.77 15.82
C HIS A 152 14.55 12.10 15.67
N PRO A 153 15.82 12.21 16.14
CA PRO A 153 16.60 13.46 16.00
C PRO A 153 16.72 13.94 14.56
N ALA A 154 16.74 13.03 13.59
CA ALA A 154 16.75 13.35 12.15
C ALA A 154 15.35 13.59 11.56
N GLY A 155 14.32 13.75 12.39
CA GLY A 155 12.96 14.07 11.99
C GLY A 155 11.93 13.00 12.33
N ASN A 156 10.73 13.46 12.72
CA ASN A 156 9.61 12.60 13.06
C ASN A 156 9.11 11.83 11.85
N SER A 157 8.64 10.62 12.08
CA SER A 157 8.03 9.76 11.08
C SER A 157 6.77 9.11 11.63
N VAL A 158 5.81 8.88 10.75
CA VAL A 158 4.62 8.07 11.02
C VAL A 158 4.63 6.89 10.07
N ALA A 159 4.32 5.71 10.59
CA ALA A 159 4.18 4.51 9.80
C ALA A 159 2.82 3.87 10.03
N GLN A 160 2.18 3.42 8.97
CA GLN A 160 1.00 2.58 9.06
C GLN A 160 1.35 1.26 9.74
N CYS A 161 0.40 0.68 10.47
CA CYS A 161 0.49 -0.69 10.96
C CYS A 161 -0.29 -1.62 10.01
N ALA A 162 0.22 -2.79 9.71
CA ALA A 162 -0.48 -3.78 8.90
C ALA A 162 -1.68 -4.34 9.66
N ASN A 163 -2.77 -4.63 8.99
CA ASN A 163 -3.88 -5.37 9.61
C ASN A 163 -3.71 -6.90 9.52
N GLU A 164 -2.83 -7.37 8.65
CA GLU A 164 -2.56 -8.80 8.50
C GLU A 164 -1.08 -9.04 8.22
N PRO A 165 -0.46 -10.06 8.82
CA PRO A 165 0.83 -10.58 8.39
C PRO A 165 0.71 -11.27 7.04
N ALA A 166 1.71 -11.12 6.17
CA ALA A 166 1.75 -11.68 4.83
C ALA A 166 2.94 -12.63 4.64
N THR A 167 2.94 -13.37 3.54
CA THR A 167 4.06 -14.21 3.10
C THR A 167 5.08 -13.41 2.32
N ASP A 168 4.65 -12.34 1.64
CA ASP A 168 5.47 -11.57 0.72
C ASP A 168 5.49 -10.11 1.14
N TRP A 169 6.67 -9.48 1.08
CA TRP A 169 6.85 -8.07 1.36
C TRP A 169 7.89 -7.48 0.43
N TYR A 170 7.61 -6.26 -0.05
CA TYR A 170 8.42 -5.58 -1.03
C TYR A 170 8.66 -4.12 -0.62
N PHE A 171 9.88 -3.65 -0.90
CA PHE A 171 10.28 -2.26 -0.81
C PHE A 171 11.02 -1.89 -2.09
N ALA A 172 10.59 -0.86 -2.77
CA ALA A 172 11.25 -0.41 -4.00
C ALA A 172 12.45 0.50 -3.72
N ASP A 173 12.31 1.45 -2.77
CA ASP A 173 13.40 2.34 -2.35
C ASP A 173 14.11 1.79 -1.13
N GLY A 174 15.35 2.16 -0.98
CA GLY A 174 16.27 1.98 0.14
C GLY A 174 17.59 2.60 -0.24
N PHE A 175 18.39 3.02 0.74
CA PHE A 175 19.54 3.81 0.47
C PHE A 175 20.64 3.57 1.52
N THR A 176 21.84 3.20 1.08
CA THR A 176 23.00 2.96 1.94
C THR A 176 24.21 3.85 1.60
N GLY A 177 24.00 4.83 0.68
CA GLY A 177 25.00 5.84 0.36
C GLY A 177 25.34 6.73 1.56
N ALA A 178 26.57 7.28 1.59
CA ALA A 178 27.08 8.14 2.66
C ALA A 178 26.89 7.55 4.07
N ASP A 179 27.13 6.25 4.23
CA ASP A 179 26.95 5.50 5.49
C ASP A 179 25.53 5.58 6.08
N SER A 180 24.54 5.84 5.25
CA SER A 180 23.12 5.81 5.63
C SER A 180 22.71 4.43 6.13
N LEU A 181 21.81 4.39 7.12
CA LEU A 181 21.36 3.16 7.76
C LEU A 181 20.04 2.73 7.15
N ASP A 182 20.03 1.58 6.50
CA ASP A 182 18.83 0.93 5.96
C ASP A 182 18.62 -0.40 6.70
N HIS A 183 17.60 -0.46 7.57
CA HIS A 183 17.26 -1.67 8.32
C HIS A 183 15.93 -2.23 7.84
N ILE A 184 15.95 -3.49 7.44
CA ILE A 184 14.72 -4.28 7.21
C ILE A 184 14.35 -4.97 8.52
N VAL A 185 13.18 -4.65 9.05
CA VAL A 185 12.70 -5.11 10.36
C VAL A 185 11.68 -6.22 10.14
N LEU A 186 12.09 -7.46 10.44
CA LEU A 186 11.31 -8.67 10.28
C LEU A 186 10.63 -9.00 11.60
N THR A 187 9.31 -9.01 11.64
CA THR A 187 8.52 -9.28 12.85
C THR A 187 7.71 -10.54 12.68
N ASN A 188 8.00 -11.56 13.51
CA ASN A 188 7.18 -12.76 13.62
C ASN A 188 6.20 -12.63 14.80
N PRO A 189 4.90 -12.43 14.55
CA PRO A 189 3.91 -12.28 15.61
C PRO A 189 3.44 -13.61 16.22
N TYR A 190 3.79 -14.74 15.62
CA TYR A 190 3.25 -16.05 15.94
C TYR A 190 4.08 -16.82 16.97
N SER A 191 3.48 -17.88 17.52
CA SER A 191 4.13 -18.82 18.46
C SER A 191 5.07 -19.81 17.78
N ASP A 192 5.00 -19.93 16.47
CA ASP A 192 5.87 -20.79 15.66
C ASP A 192 6.91 -19.95 14.93
N SER A 193 8.05 -20.54 14.58
CA SER A 193 9.07 -19.87 13.80
C SER A 193 8.58 -19.59 12.37
N THR A 194 8.97 -18.44 11.82
CA THR A 194 8.78 -18.11 10.41
C THR A 194 10.11 -18.30 9.68
N VAL A 195 10.07 -18.88 8.47
CA VAL A 195 11.24 -19.09 7.62
C VAL A 195 11.10 -18.23 6.39
N VAL A 196 12.13 -17.41 6.11
CA VAL A 196 12.09 -16.44 4.99
C VAL A 196 13.32 -16.54 4.11
N ASP A 197 13.14 -16.16 2.87
CA ASP A 197 14.19 -15.82 1.93
C ASP A 197 14.17 -14.29 1.78
N VAL A 198 15.34 -13.65 1.89
CA VAL A 198 15.49 -12.21 1.67
C VAL A 198 16.48 -11.99 0.53
N SER A 199 16.00 -11.34 -0.50
CA SER A 199 16.81 -10.87 -1.64
C SER A 199 16.72 -9.36 -1.77
N PHE A 200 17.68 -8.76 -2.46
CA PHE A 200 17.65 -7.34 -2.75
C PHE A 200 18.21 -7.01 -4.13
N VAL A 201 17.68 -5.94 -4.69
CA VAL A 201 18.00 -5.48 -6.04
C VAL A 201 18.64 -4.10 -5.95
N THR A 202 19.80 -3.95 -6.55
CA THR A 202 20.48 -2.67 -6.72
C THR A 202 20.42 -2.25 -8.19
N THR A 203 20.99 -1.09 -8.53
CA THR A 203 21.10 -0.67 -9.94
C THR A 203 21.95 -1.60 -10.78
N GLU A 204 22.80 -2.43 -10.16
CA GLU A 204 23.73 -3.30 -10.86
C GLU A 204 23.25 -4.74 -10.99
N SER A 205 22.62 -5.28 -9.95
CA SER A 205 22.24 -6.69 -9.90
C SER A 205 21.27 -7.04 -8.78
N THR A 206 20.58 -8.16 -8.95
CA THR A 206 19.90 -8.86 -7.87
C THR A 206 20.92 -9.64 -7.03
N ARG A 207 20.81 -9.58 -5.73
CA ARG A 207 21.68 -10.27 -4.76
C ARG A 207 20.85 -11.14 -3.82
N GLU A 208 21.24 -12.39 -3.71
CA GLU A 208 20.62 -13.41 -2.85
C GLU A 208 21.68 -13.96 -1.87
N PRO A 209 21.94 -13.28 -0.75
CA PRO A 209 22.96 -13.75 0.19
C PRO A 209 22.59 -15.12 0.76
N SER A 210 23.47 -16.10 0.68
CA SER A 210 23.20 -17.48 1.11
C SER A 210 22.78 -17.59 2.59
N ARG A 211 23.21 -16.65 3.44
CA ARG A 211 22.81 -16.59 4.85
C ARG A 211 21.38 -16.10 5.08
N LEU A 212 20.78 -15.46 4.07
CA LEU A 212 19.40 -14.96 4.08
C LEU A 212 18.43 -15.90 3.37
N HIS A 213 18.92 -17.04 2.86
CA HIS A 213 18.09 -18.12 2.33
C HIS A 213 17.73 -19.10 3.42
N GLY A 214 16.43 -19.37 3.61
CA GLY A 214 15.93 -20.18 4.72
C GLY A 214 16.18 -19.54 6.10
N PHE A 215 16.21 -18.21 6.16
CA PHE A 215 16.49 -17.47 7.38
C PHE A 215 15.36 -17.62 8.39
N VAL A 216 15.69 -18.07 9.61
CA VAL A 216 14.69 -18.39 10.65
C VAL A 216 14.46 -17.21 11.57
N ILE A 217 13.22 -16.75 11.66
CA ILE A 217 12.78 -15.74 12.63
C ILE A 217 12.09 -16.49 13.78
N PRO A 218 12.64 -16.41 15.02
CA PRO A 218 12.08 -17.11 16.16
C PRO A 218 10.62 -16.70 16.46
N PRO A 219 9.89 -17.50 17.22
CA PRO A 219 8.55 -17.14 17.67
C PRO A 219 8.50 -15.83 18.44
N ARG A 220 7.46 -15.02 18.20
CA ARG A 220 7.20 -13.77 18.93
C ARG A 220 8.44 -12.88 19.08
N SER A 221 9.16 -12.67 17.98
CA SER A 221 10.40 -11.93 17.96
C SER A 221 10.54 -10.97 16.78
N VAL A 222 11.55 -10.13 16.88
CA VAL A 222 11.95 -9.16 15.86
C VAL A 222 13.39 -9.42 15.49
N ILE A 223 13.72 -9.28 14.20
CA ILE A 223 15.09 -9.23 13.70
C ILE A 223 15.20 -8.01 12.79
N ALA A 224 16.24 -7.21 12.95
CA ALA A 224 16.55 -6.11 12.06
C ALA A 224 17.84 -6.43 11.28
N LEU A 225 17.73 -6.41 9.97
CA LEU A 225 18.84 -6.63 9.04
C LEU A 225 19.33 -5.26 8.54
N ASN A 226 20.60 -4.92 8.81
CA ASN A 226 21.21 -3.75 8.22
C ASN A 226 21.69 -4.11 6.80
N MET A 227 21.11 -3.52 5.77
CA MET A 227 21.36 -3.89 4.38
C MET A 227 22.81 -3.66 3.95
N ALA A 228 23.52 -2.69 4.54
CA ALA A 228 24.94 -2.48 4.30
C ALA A 228 25.80 -3.68 4.76
N ASP A 229 25.40 -4.36 5.85
CA ASP A 229 26.09 -5.55 6.37
C ASP A 229 25.70 -6.81 5.60
N GLU A 230 24.56 -6.80 4.92
CA GLU A 230 24.09 -7.87 4.04
C GLU A 230 24.74 -7.83 2.64
N GLY A 231 25.53 -6.81 2.36
CA GLY A 231 26.26 -6.66 1.09
C GLY A 231 25.72 -5.57 0.18
N ALA A 232 24.77 -4.74 0.64
CA ALA A 232 24.28 -3.58 -0.08
C ALA A 232 24.92 -2.29 0.47
N ARG A 233 26.25 -2.20 0.48
CA ARG A 233 26.96 -1.04 1.00
C ARG A 233 27.16 0.03 -0.06
N ASN A 234 26.89 1.29 0.32
CA ASN A 234 27.07 2.46 -0.54
C ASN A 234 26.27 2.40 -1.85
N GLU A 235 25.07 1.85 -1.78
CA GLU A 235 24.16 1.74 -2.93
C GLU A 235 23.23 2.95 -2.98
N PRO A 236 23.01 3.54 -4.16
CA PRO A 236 22.08 4.65 -4.34
C PRO A 236 20.61 4.21 -4.28
N VAL A 237 20.35 2.91 -4.46
CA VAL A 237 19.05 2.27 -4.27
C VAL A 237 19.23 0.82 -3.85
N VAL A 238 18.37 0.37 -2.91
CA VAL A 238 18.30 -1.02 -2.44
C VAL A 238 16.84 -1.42 -2.35
N ALA A 239 16.30 -1.98 -3.43
CA ALA A 239 14.99 -2.63 -3.35
C ALA A 239 15.11 -3.96 -2.62
N VAL A 240 14.11 -4.33 -1.80
CA VAL A 240 14.15 -5.55 -0.99
C VAL A 240 12.89 -6.37 -1.20
N GLU A 241 13.08 -7.67 -1.33
CA GLU A 241 12.04 -8.67 -1.40
C GLU A 241 12.21 -9.65 -0.23
N VAL A 242 11.12 -9.89 0.49
CA VAL A 242 11.07 -10.89 1.59
C VAL A 242 9.96 -11.86 1.28
N HIS A 243 10.31 -13.13 1.16
CA HIS A 243 9.36 -14.22 0.92
C HIS A 243 9.39 -15.24 2.06
N ALA A 244 8.26 -15.47 2.71
CA ALA A 244 8.13 -16.51 3.74
C ALA A 244 7.81 -17.86 3.09
N SER A 245 8.78 -18.77 3.12
CA SER A 245 8.60 -20.19 2.71
C SER A 245 7.80 -20.99 3.75
N ALA A 246 7.76 -20.53 5.02
CA ALA A 246 6.93 -21.08 6.07
C ALA A 246 6.50 -19.99 7.06
N GLY A 247 5.21 -19.98 7.41
CA GLY A 247 4.62 -18.95 8.27
C GLY A 247 4.27 -17.66 7.53
N LYS A 248 4.04 -16.60 8.29
CA LYS A 248 3.78 -15.23 7.86
C LYS A 248 4.50 -14.26 8.78
N LEU A 249 4.75 -13.06 8.31
CA LEU A 249 5.43 -12.02 9.09
C LEU A 249 4.90 -10.64 8.74
N VAL A 250 5.38 -9.63 9.46
CA VAL A 250 5.25 -8.21 9.09
C VAL A 250 6.63 -7.64 8.87
N VAL A 251 6.81 -6.86 7.81
CA VAL A 251 8.10 -6.26 7.47
C VAL A 251 7.99 -4.75 7.38
N GLY A 252 8.88 -4.07 8.09
CA GLY A 252 9.07 -2.63 8.01
C GLY A 252 10.46 -2.27 7.55
N ARG A 253 10.64 -1.02 7.09
CA ARG A 253 11.93 -0.41 6.80
C ARG A 253 12.17 0.78 7.72
N SER A 254 13.31 0.78 8.41
CA SER A 254 13.82 1.91 9.18
C SER A 254 15.03 2.50 8.46
N GLN A 255 14.84 3.68 7.86
CA GLN A 255 15.84 4.34 7.03
C GLN A 255 16.30 5.65 7.65
N HIS A 256 17.61 5.79 7.89
CA HIS A 256 18.23 7.04 8.32
C HIS A 256 19.19 7.52 7.22
N TYR A 257 18.81 8.57 6.51
CA TYR A 257 19.60 9.20 5.45
C TYR A 257 20.64 10.14 6.03
N LEU A 258 21.92 10.00 5.64
CA LEU A 258 23.04 10.74 6.21
C LEU A 258 23.80 11.60 5.18
N GLY A 259 23.46 11.57 3.90
CA GLY A 259 24.16 12.34 2.87
C GLY A 259 23.76 12.01 1.45
N ASP A 260 24.59 12.38 0.48
CA ASP A 260 24.40 12.17 -0.96
C ASP A 260 23.07 12.69 -1.50
N GLY A 261 22.65 13.88 -0.98
CA GLY A 261 21.40 14.52 -1.37
C GLY A 261 20.16 14.05 -0.62
N ARG A 262 20.28 13.06 0.27
CA ARG A 262 19.20 12.56 1.12
C ARG A 262 19.52 12.76 2.59
N LEU A 263 18.62 13.39 3.35
CA LEU A 263 18.76 13.60 4.79
C LEU A 263 17.41 13.36 5.49
N GLY A 264 17.48 12.84 6.72
CA GLY A 264 16.31 12.64 7.57
C GLY A 264 16.07 11.18 7.93
N TYR A 265 14.97 10.94 8.62
CA TYR A 265 14.56 9.61 9.05
C TYR A 265 13.16 9.27 8.50
N THR A 266 12.99 8.05 8.04
CA THR A 266 11.69 7.49 7.65
C THR A 266 11.52 6.09 8.21
N MET A 267 10.30 5.78 8.63
CA MET A 267 9.86 4.42 8.93
C MET A 267 8.67 4.10 8.03
N ALA A 268 8.71 2.97 7.35
CA ALA A 268 7.67 2.56 6.43
C ALA A 268 7.28 1.11 6.64
N LEU A 269 6.03 0.78 6.34
CA LEU A 269 5.56 -0.58 6.14
C LEU A 269 5.80 -0.95 4.67
N GLY A 270 6.23 -2.18 4.41
CA GLY A 270 6.38 -2.69 3.05
C GLY A 270 5.05 -2.92 2.34
N ALA A 271 5.08 -3.08 1.03
CA ALA A 271 3.96 -3.60 0.28
C ALA A 271 3.82 -5.11 0.53
N SER A 272 2.64 -5.58 0.93
CA SER A 272 2.38 -7.01 1.17
C SER A 272 2.03 -7.79 -0.10
N GLY A 273 2.23 -7.17 -1.27
CA GLY A 273 1.97 -7.75 -2.58
C GLY A 273 2.28 -6.77 -3.69
N LEU A 274 2.08 -7.22 -4.91
CA LEU A 274 2.28 -6.45 -6.13
C LEU A 274 0.97 -5.82 -6.60
N SER A 275 1.05 -4.68 -7.28
CA SER A 275 -0.08 -4.05 -7.94
C SER A 275 0.28 -3.64 -9.36
N SER A 276 -0.67 -3.72 -10.27
CA SER A 276 -0.51 -3.19 -11.63
C SER A 276 -0.72 -1.67 -11.71
N GLU A 277 -1.15 -1.03 -10.63
CA GLU A 277 -1.36 0.41 -10.58
C GLU A 277 -1.06 0.97 -9.19
N TRP A 278 -0.38 2.14 -9.14
CA TRP A 278 0.02 2.86 -7.93
C TRP A 278 -0.28 4.35 -8.07
N TRP A 279 -0.82 4.96 -7.01
CA TRP A 279 -1.31 6.33 -7.01
C TRP A 279 -0.66 7.14 -5.91
N PHE A 280 -0.22 8.36 -6.25
CA PHE A 280 0.42 9.31 -5.35
C PHE A 280 -0.29 10.65 -5.45
N ALA A 281 -0.66 11.22 -4.32
CA ALA A 281 -1.28 12.54 -4.27
C ALA A 281 -0.28 13.67 -4.05
N ASP A 282 0.98 13.38 -3.71
CA ASP A 282 2.02 14.37 -3.40
C ASP A 282 3.13 14.41 -4.47
N GLY A 283 2.79 14.69 -5.72
CA GLY A 283 3.80 15.07 -6.72
C GLY A 283 4.16 16.55 -6.58
N GLU A 284 5.44 16.88 -6.78
CA GLU A 284 5.92 18.25 -6.56
C GLU A 284 7.03 18.64 -7.54
N LYS A 285 6.79 19.72 -8.31
CA LYS A 285 7.81 20.39 -9.12
C LYS A 285 7.93 21.85 -8.70
N LEU A 286 8.78 22.09 -7.71
CA LEU A 286 9.08 23.40 -7.13
C LEU A 286 10.59 23.61 -7.04
N ASP A 287 11.00 24.88 -6.98
CA ASP A 287 12.41 25.22 -6.78
C ASP A 287 12.91 24.61 -5.46
N GLY A 288 14.01 23.87 -5.55
CA GLY A 288 14.60 23.18 -4.39
C GLY A 288 14.00 21.81 -4.08
N SER A 289 13.04 21.31 -4.86
CA SER A 289 12.58 19.92 -4.78
C SER A 289 13.12 19.04 -5.91
N THR A 290 13.35 17.78 -5.61
CA THR A 290 13.58 16.71 -6.59
C THR A 290 12.66 15.56 -6.28
N GLU A 291 12.09 14.96 -7.30
CA GLU A 291 11.18 13.83 -7.17
C GLU A 291 11.62 12.67 -8.05
N GLN A 292 11.59 11.49 -7.49
CA GLN A 292 11.93 10.25 -8.16
C GLN A 292 10.89 9.17 -7.81
N LEU A 293 10.44 8.46 -8.82
CA LEU A 293 9.70 7.20 -8.62
C LEU A 293 10.72 6.05 -8.69
N VAL A 294 10.71 5.24 -7.66
CA VAL A 294 11.52 4.04 -7.58
C VAL A 294 10.60 2.85 -7.83
N ILE A 295 10.88 2.11 -8.90
CA ILE A 295 10.00 1.08 -9.43
C ILE A 295 10.71 -0.26 -9.34
N LEU A 296 10.22 -1.16 -8.52
CA LEU A 296 10.67 -2.54 -8.44
C LEU A 296 9.78 -3.43 -9.30
N ASN A 297 10.38 -4.09 -10.28
CA ASN A 297 9.74 -5.16 -11.04
C ASN A 297 10.33 -6.51 -10.62
N PRO A 298 9.72 -7.23 -9.69
CA PRO A 298 10.23 -8.54 -9.25
C PRO A 298 9.86 -9.67 -10.20
N THR A 299 9.12 -9.38 -11.26
CA THR A 299 8.65 -10.40 -12.21
C THR A 299 9.76 -10.85 -13.18
N ARG A 300 9.51 -11.92 -13.90
CA ARG A 300 10.45 -12.49 -14.89
C ARG A 300 10.32 -11.88 -16.28
N SER A 301 9.49 -10.86 -16.44
CA SER A 301 9.23 -10.20 -17.72
C SER A 301 9.36 -8.69 -17.55
N ASP A 302 9.84 -8.02 -18.59
CA ASP A 302 9.85 -6.57 -18.62
C ASP A 302 8.43 -6.03 -18.51
N ALA A 303 8.26 -4.96 -17.74
CA ALA A 303 7.00 -4.24 -17.59
C ALA A 303 7.08 -2.90 -18.32
N THR A 304 6.16 -2.64 -19.23
CA THR A 304 5.97 -1.31 -19.80
C THR A 304 5.00 -0.55 -18.92
N LEU A 305 5.37 0.66 -18.51
CA LEU A 305 4.60 1.51 -17.61
C LEU A 305 4.13 2.77 -18.31
N SER A 306 2.94 3.22 -17.95
CA SER A 306 2.40 4.54 -18.24
C SER A 306 2.43 5.36 -16.95
N VAL A 307 3.09 6.50 -16.95
CA VAL A 307 3.14 7.45 -15.84
C VAL A 307 2.35 8.68 -16.23
N MET A 308 1.20 8.88 -15.58
CA MET A 308 0.30 10.01 -15.84
C MET A 308 0.39 11.02 -14.69
N PHE A 309 0.41 12.32 -15.05
CA PHE A 309 0.45 13.44 -14.10
C PHE A 309 -0.90 14.16 -14.09
N VAL A 310 -1.52 14.21 -12.92
CA VAL A 310 -2.81 14.88 -12.69
C VAL A 310 -2.53 16.28 -12.15
N ASN A 311 -2.82 17.31 -12.95
CA ASN A 311 -2.52 18.69 -12.58
C ASN A 311 -3.51 19.23 -11.53
N GLY A 312 -3.01 19.64 -10.36
CA GLY A 312 -3.83 20.22 -9.31
C GLY A 312 -4.33 21.64 -9.61
N ALA A 313 -3.53 22.43 -10.33
CA ALA A 313 -3.86 23.83 -10.59
C ALA A 313 -4.77 24.03 -11.83
N ASN A 314 -4.75 23.10 -12.77
CA ASN A 314 -5.51 23.18 -14.01
C ASN A 314 -5.88 21.78 -14.53
N PRO A 315 -6.98 21.20 -14.04
CA PRO A 315 -7.38 19.83 -14.40
C PRO A 315 -7.68 19.64 -15.89
N ASP A 316 -7.99 20.71 -16.62
CA ASP A 316 -8.23 20.65 -18.07
C ASP A 316 -6.96 20.48 -18.91
N THR A 317 -5.78 20.66 -18.30
CA THR A 317 -4.48 20.46 -18.95
C THR A 317 -3.85 19.16 -18.50
N GLN A 318 -4.30 18.05 -19.05
CA GLN A 318 -3.62 16.76 -18.83
C GLN A 318 -2.35 16.69 -19.66
N SER A 319 -1.26 16.28 -19.03
CA SER A 319 -0.01 16.00 -19.73
C SER A 319 -0.11 14.64 -20.45
N GLU A 320 0.57 14.50 -21.59
CA GLU A 320 0.73 13.16 -22.18
C GLU A 320 1.45 12.24 -21.19
N PRO A 321 0.98 11.00 -21.01
CA PRO A 321 1.64 10.05 -20.13
C PRO A 321 3.09 9.76 -20.58
N ALA A 322 4.00 9.69 -19.64
CA ALA A 322 5.34 9.22 -19.91
C ALA A 322 5.37 7.69 -19.97
N SER A 323 6.15 7.11 -20.87
CA SER A 323 6.36 5.67 -20.94
C SER A 323 7.70 5.30 -20.31
N VAL A 324 7.69 4.28 -19.45
CA VAL A 324 8.87 3.76 -18.76
C VAL A 324 8.92 2.24 -18.95
N ILE A 325 10.11 1.70 -19.17
CA ILE A 325 10.34 0.24 -19.15
C ILE A 325 11.01 -0.10 -17.82
N ALA A 326 10.40 -0.99 -17.07
CA ALA A 326 11.01 -1.62 -15.89
C ALA A 326 11.43 -3.04 -16.26
N PRO A 327 12.73 -3.31 -16.45
CA PRO A 327 13.22 -4.63 -16.84
C PRO A 327 12.89 -5.69 -15.78
N ALA A 328 12.81 -6.95 -16.20
CA ALA A 328 12.58 -8.10 -15.34
C ALA A 328 13.62 -8.18 -14.21
N GLY A 329 13.18 -8.44 -12.96
CA GLY A 329 14.05 -8.62 -11.79
C GLY A 329 14.90 -7.39 -11.47
N SER A 330 14.42 -6.19 -11.76
CA SER A 330 15.22 -4.96 -11.61
C SER A 330 14.51 -3.86 -10.84
N VAL A 331 15.29 -2.88 -10.38
CA VAL A 331 14.81 -1.61 -9.87
C VAL A 331 15.11 -0.49 -10.88
N THR A 332 14.11 0.30 -11.21
CA THR A 332 14.19 1.42 -12.14
C THR A 332 14.00 2.74 -11.40
N LEU A 333 14.92 3.67 -11.60
CA LEU A 333 14.83 5.03 -11.07
C LEU A 333 14.27 5.96 -12.16
N PHE A 334 13.13 6.57 -11.90
CA PHE A 334 12.46 7.47 -12.83
C PHE A 334 12.37 8.87 -12.24
N ASP A 335 13.20 9.78 -12.74
CA ASP A 335 13.25 11.18 -12.30
C ASP A 335 12.15 11.98 -13.03
N THR A 336 11.13 12.41 -12.29
CA THR A 336 10.01 13.19 -12.82
C THR A 336 10.43 14.62 -13.18
N GLY A 337 11.41 15.18 -12.47
CA GLY A 337 11.89 16.54 -12.67
C GLY A 337 12.51 16.82 -14.05
N THR A 338 13.02 15.78 -14.72
CA THR A 338 13.63 15.87 -16.05
C THR A 338 12.61 15.99 -17.18
N LEU A 339 11.35 15.67 -16.92
CA LEU A 339 10.30 15.63 -17.93
C LEU A 339 9.76 17.05 -18.23
N PRO A 340 9.62 17.42 -19.51
CA PRO A 340 9.07 18.72 -19.89
C PRO A 340 7.57 18.84 -19.58
N ASN A 341 6.85 17.72 -19.56
CA ASN A 341 5.38 17.67 -19.44
C ASN A 341 4.89 17.60 -18.00
N VAL A 342 5.78 17.51 -17.02
CA VAL A 342 5.38 17.51 -15.60
C VAL A 342 4.86 18.88 -15.20
N PRO A 343 3.65 18.98 -14.62
CA PRO A 343 3.07 20.25 -14.19
C PRO A 343 3.97 20.97 -13.17
N ASN A 344 4.04 22.28 -13.24
CA ASN A 344 4.68 23.07 -12.18
C ASN A 344 3.75 23.12 -10.95
N GLY A 345 4.32 23.09 -9.76
CA GLY A 345 3.57 23.08 -8.50
C GLY A 345 3.23 21.67 -8.02
N ARG A 346 2.05 21.51 -7.48
CA ARG A 346 1.52 20.23 -6.99
C ARG A 346 0.79 19.46 -8.07
N TYR A 347 0.97 18.14 -8.12
CA TYR A 347 0.26 17.24 -9.01
C TYR A 347 0.10 15.85 -8.37
N GLY A 348 -0.88 15.09 -8.85
CA GLY A 348 -0.98 13.67 -8.56
C GLY A 348 -0.23 12.84 -9.60
N ILE A 349 0.14 11.62 -9.25
CA ILE A 349 0.80 10.68 -10.15
C ILE A 349 0.03 9.36 -10.15
N ILE A 350 -0.16 8.80 -11.34
CA ILE A 350 -0.71 7.46 -11.55
C ILE A 350 0.31 6.68 -12.37
N VAL A 351 0.80 5.59 -11.81
CA VAL A 351 1.72 4.66 -12.48
C VAL A 351 0.95 3.38 -12.77
N SER A 352 0.79 3.02 -14.03
CA SER A 352 0.06 1.81 -14.43
C SER A 352 0.92 0.95 -15.34
N THR A 353 0.90 -0.36 -15.14
CA THR A 353 1.50 -1.30 -16.08
C THR A 353 0.59 -1.48 -17.30
N VAL A 354 1.20 -1.49 -18.47
CA VAL A 354 0.49 -1.70 -19.74
C VAL A 354 0.43 -3.19 -20.01
N GLY A 355 -0.77 -3.78 -19.90
CA GLY A 355 -1.03 -5.18 -20.24
C GLY A 355 -1.44 -5.38 -21.69
N GLU A 356 -1.21 -6.57 -22.22
CA GLU A 356 -1.81 -6.99 -23.49
C GLU A 356 -3.31 -7.31 -23.31
N PRO A 357 -4.16 -7.09 -24.32
CA PRO A 357 -5.58 -7.41 -24.21
C PRO A 357 -5.81 -8.89 -23.84
N GLY A 358 -6.47 -9.12 -22.70
CA GLY A 358 -6.79 -10.47 -22.18
C GLY A 358 -5.66 -11.13 -21.39
N VAL A 359 -4.57 -10.40 -21.11
CA VAL A 359 -3.49 -10.82 -20.22
C VAL A 359 -3.50 -9.91 -19.01
N GLU A 360 -3.42 -10.48 -17.82
CA GLU A 360 -3.28 -9.70 -16.59
C GLU A 360 -1.99 -8.87 -16.65
N ALA A 361 -2.11 -7.59 -16.35
CA ALA A 361 -0.96 -6.69 -16.34
C ALA A 361 0.01 -7.08 -15.23
N PRO A 362 1.34 -7.03 -15.46
CA PRO A 362 2.32 -7.44 -14.47
C PRO A 362 2.25 -6.56 -13.23
N GLY A 363 2.35 -7.17 -12.06
CA GLY A 363 2.41 -6.44 -10.80
C GLY A 363 3.83 -5.93 -10.54
N ILE A 364 3.90 -4.70 -10.04
CA ILE A 364 5.12 -4.00 -9.64
C ILE A 364 4.96 -3.41 -8.24
N VAL A 365 6.01 -2.82 -7.69
CA VAL A 365 5.95 -1.97 -6.49
C VAL A 365 6.56 -0.62 -6.82
N VAL A 366 5.90 0.47 -6.40
CA VAL A 366 6.39 1.83 -6.65
C VAL A 366 6.41 2.61 -5.36
N GLU A 367 7.57 3.20 -5.04
CA GLU A 367 7.75 4.17 -3.97
C GLU A 367 8.16 5.52 -4.57
N GLN A 368 7.61 6.58 -4.01
CA GLN A 368 7.94 7.96 -4.37
C GLN A 368 8.93 8.52 -3.36
N VAL A 369 10.01 9.10 -3.87
CA VAL A 369 11.05 9.79 -3.09
C VAL A 369 11.04 11.26 -3.45
N ILE A 370 10.82 12.13 -2.46
CA ILE A 370 10.90 13.57 -2.64
C ILE A 370 11.95 14.15 -1.69
N ASN A 371 12.94 14.84 -2.26
CA ASN A 371 13.92 15.61 -1.51
C ASN A 371 13.55 17.09 -1.61
N ARG A 372 13.33 17.73 -0.47
CA ARG A 372 13.02 19.17 -0.37
C ARG A 372 14.19 19.89 0.25
N ARG A 373 14.70 20.89 -0.44
CA ARG A 373 15.79 21.73 0.01
C ARG A 373 15.29 23.10 0.41
N VAL A 374 15.66 23.55 1.61
CA VAL A 374 15.47 24.92 2.06
C VAL A 374 16.81 25.43 2.55
N GLY A 375 17.41 26.39 1.83
CA GLY A 375 18.79 26.83 2.10
C GLY A 375 19.78 25.67 1.92
N ASN A 376 20.50 25.33 2.97
CA ASN A 376 21.50 24.25 2.98
C ASN A 376 20.94 22.92 3.54
N THR A 377 19.71 22.89 3.99
CA THR A 377 19.11 21.70 4.62
C THR A 377 18.25 20.97 3.60
N VAL A 378 18.33 19.65 3.58
CA VAL A 378 17.52 18.75 2.75
C VAL A 378 16.66 17.88 3.66
N GLY A 379 15.43 17.62 3.26
CA GLY A 379 14.56 16.65 3.92
C GLY A 379 14.05 15.65 2.90
N THR A 380 14.34 14.37 3.09
CA THR A 380 13.86 13.28 2.26
C THR A 380 12.56 12.71 2.82
N SER A 381 11.55 12.52 1.98
CA SER A 381 10.35 11.75 2.29
C SER A 381 10.19 10.61 1.29
N VAL A 382 9.75 9.46 1.79
CA VAL A 382 9.45 8.27 0.98
C VAL A 382 8.06 7.78 1.31
N VAL A 383 7.30 7.46 0.29
CA VAL A 383 5.93 6.95 0.42
C VAL A 383 5.72 5.81 -0.56
N LEU A 384 5.20 4.70 -0.07
CA LEU A 384 4.59 3.68 -0.90
C LEU A 384 3.29 4.23 -1.50
N GLY A 385 3.08 4.05 -2.81
CA GLY A 385 1.84 4.48 -3.46
C GLY A 385 0.61 3.76 -2.92
N ALA A 386 -0.57 4.33 -3.16
CA ALA A 386 -1.82 3.60 -2.96
C ALA A 386 -2.00 2.60 -4.11
N PRO A 387 -2.17 1.30 -3.85
CA PRO A 387 -2.32 0.29 -4.89
C PRO A 387 -3.71 0.34 -5.53
N MET A 388 -3.86 -0.33 -6.68
CA MET A 388 -5.18 -0.54 -7.29
C MET A 388 -6.16 -1.12 -6.27
N GLY A 389 -7.37 -0.59 -6.25
CA GLY A 389 -8.43 -1.01 -5.31
C GLY A 389 -8.38 -0.33 -3.94
N ALA A 390 -7.37 0.49 -3.64
CA ALA A 390 -7.32 1.28 -2.41
C ALA A 390 -8.17 2.55 -2.46
N MET A 391 -8.69 2.94 -3.62
CA MET A 391 -9.57 4.10 -3.72
C MET A 391 -10.81 3.94 -2.87
N SER A 392 -11.08 4.92 -2.03
CA SER A 392 -12.22 4.92 -1.12
C SER A 392 -12.87 6.29 -1.05
N THR A 393 -14.14 6.33 -0.68
CA THR A 393 -14.85 7.57 -0.34
C THR A 393 -14.61 7.98 1.11
N VAL A 394 -14.00 7.12 1.94
CA VAL A 394 -13.72 7.41 3.35
C VAL A 394 -12.30 7.01 3.69
N TRP A 395 -11.54 7.96 4.24
CA TRP A 395 -10.16 7.78 4.68
C TRP A 395 -10.00 8.23 6.12
N VAL A 396 -9.14 7.55 6.86
CA VAL A 396 -8.91 7.79 8.28
C VAL A 396 -7.42 8.03 8.53
N ALA A 397 -7.11 9.06 9.29
CA ALA A 397 -5.77 9.35 9.76
C ALA A 397 -5.74 9.24 11.30
N PRO A 398 -5.35 8.06 11.86
CA PRO A 398 -5.44 7.79 13.29
C PRO A 398 -4.65 8.78 14.15
N SER A 399 -3.42 9.12 13.76
CA SER A 399 -2.59 10.10 14.49
C SER A 399 -2.84 11.55 14.07
N GLY A 400 -3.90 11.80 13.28
CA GLY A 400 -4.22 13.13 12.80
C GLY A 400 -3.28 13.64 11.71
N VAL A 401 -3.16 14.95 11.61
CA VAL A 401 -2.33 15.68 10.64
C VAL A 401 -1.61 16.85 11.33
N SER A 402 -0.57 17.37 10.72
CA SER A 402 0.04 18.62 11.18
C SER A 402 -0.86 19.80 10.85
N SER A 403 -1.28 20.54 11.85
CA SER A 403 -2.07 21.77 11.68
C SER A 403 -1.18 22.97 11.33
N GLY A 404 -1.78 23.99 10.70
CA GLY A 404 -1.10 25.25 10.37
C GLY A 404 -0.16 25.17 9.15
N ILE A 405 -0.35 24.17 8.29
CA ILE A 405 0.34 24.06 7.00
C ILE A 405 -0.70 23.98 5.87
N ASP A 406 -0.36 24.58 4.72
CA ASP A 406 -1.30 24.73 3.59
C ASP A 406 -1.62 23.40 2.88
N ASP A 407 -0.72 22.43 3.00
CA ASP A 407 -0.81 21.12 2.35
C ASP A 407 -0.81 19.98 3.38
N ALA A 408 -1.58 20.15 4.46
CA ALA A 408 -1.71 19.12 5.49
C ALA A 408 -2.28 17.80 4.93
N MET A 409 -3.18 17.89 3.95
CA MET A 409 -3.72 16.74 3.22
C MET A 409 -3.76 17.04 1.73
N LEU A 410 -3.38 16.04 0.94
CA LEU A 410 -3.45 16.04 -0.51
C LEU A 410 -4.48 14.98 -0.91
N ILE A 411 -5.48 15.38 -1.69
CA ILE A 411 -6.58 14.50 -2.08
C ILE A 411 -6.64 14.45 -3.59
N LEU A 412 -6.34 13.27 -4.13
CA LEU A 412 -6.34 12.98 -5.55
C LEU A 412 -7.67 12.34 -5.96
N ASN A 413 -8.38 13.02 -6.85
CA ASN A 413 -9.51 12.48 -7.59
C ASN A 413 -9.05 12.08 -9.00
N ALA A 414 -8.81 10.81 -9.23
CA ALA A 414 -8.47 10.32 -10.56
C ALA A 414 -9.72 9.98 -11.41
N THR A 415 -10.93 10.17 -10.87
CA THR A 415 -12.18 9.92 -11.60
C THR A 415 -12.55 11.11 -12.50
N PRO A 416 -13.28 10.89 -13.62
CA PRO A 416 -13.76 11.97 -14.48
C PRO A 416 -14.99 12.70 -13.90
N ILE A 417 -15.30 12.52 -12.64
CA ILE A 417 -16.48 13.08 -11.97
C ILE A 417 -16.01 14.06 -10.90
N GLU A 418 -16.55 15.29 -10.95
CA GLU A 418 -16.38 16.27 -9.88
C GLU A 418 -17.05 15.80 -8.60
N GLY A 419 -16.45 16.08 -7.46
CA GLY A 419 -16.98 15.74 -6.16
C GLY A 419 -16.75 16.82 -5.12
N THR A 420 -17.06 16.49 -3.87
CA THR A 420 -16.77 17.30 -2.71
C THR A 420 -16.13 16.47 -1.61
N VAL A 421 -15.35 17.12 -0.76
CA VAL A 421 -14.70 16.51 0.39
C VAL A 421 -15.11 17.23 1.66
N THR A 422 -15.44 16.47 2.68
CA THR A 422 -15.59 16.94 4.07
C THR A 422 -14.42 16.40 4.87
N VAL A 423 -13.77 17.26 5.64
CA VAL A 423 -12.74 16.86 6.60
C VAL A 423 -13.27 17.07 8.01
N SER A 424 -13.27 16.01 8.80
CA SER A 424 -13.82 15.97 10.15
C SER A 424 -12.76 15.50 11.14
N GLN A 425 -12.94 15.83 12.40
CA GLN A 425 -12.17 15.32 13.53
C GLN A 425 -13.07 14.52 14.46
N ILE A 426 -12.56 13.37 14.93
CA ILE A 426 -13.20 12.63 16.01
C ILE A 426 -12.82 13.25 17.35
N GLY A 427 -13.80 13.59 18.14
CA GLY A 427 -13.63 14.15 19.48
C GLY A 427 -14.80 13.79 20.39
N PRO A 428 -14.83 14.26 21.64
CA PRO A 428 -15.85 13.88 22.62
C PRO A 428 -17.30 14.12 22.15
N ALA A 429 -17.51 15.09 21.25
CA ALA A 429 -18.82 15.37 20.63
C ALA A 429 -19.16 14.44 19.45
N GLY A 430 -18.27 13.50 19.09
CA GLY A 430 -18.36 12.63 17.93
C GLY A 430 -17.54 13.13 16.76
N GLU A 431 -17.92 12.73 15.55
CA GLU A 431 -17.31 13.24 14.31
C GLU A 431 -17.86 14.66 14.05
N VAL A 432 -16.95 15.65 14.03
CA VAL A 432 -17.29 17.06 13.79
C VAL A 432 -16.47 17.59 12.63
N ALA A 433 -17.13 18.14 11.62
CA ALA A 433 -16.46 18.76 10.49
C ALA A 433 -15.60 19.95 10.97
N ILE A 434 -14.39 20.05 10.43
CA ILE A 434 -13.48 21.15 10.72
C ILE A 434 -14.02 22.41 10.03
N ALA A 435 -14.11 23.51 10.78
CA ALA A 435 -14.63 24.78 10.26
C ALA A 435 -13.89 25.24 9.00
N GLY A 436 -14.63 25.47 7.93
CA GLY A 436 -14.13 25.81 6.58
C GLY A 436 -13.77 24.60 5.72
N LEU A 437 -13.88 23.37 6.24
CA LEU A 437 -13.62 22.13 5.51
C LEU A 437 -14.86 21.21 5.44
N GLU A 438 -16.06 21.78 5.62
CA GLU A 438 -17.33 21.05 5.55
C GLU A 438 -17.69 20.60 4.14
N SER A 439 -17.23 21.35 3.12
CA SER A 439 -17.47 21.03 1.71
C SER A 439 -16.40 21.70 0.83
N VAL A 440 -15.34 20.99 0.55
CA VAL A 440 -14.26 21.43 -0.34
C VAL A 440 -14.52 20.84 -1.73
N LEU A 441 -14.54 21.70 -2.76
CA LEU A 441 -14.71 21.26 -4.15
C LEU A 441 -13.52 20.41 -4.57
N LEU A 442 -13.80 19.26 -5.18
CA LEU A 442 -12.82 18.32 -5.70
C LEU A 442 -13.00 18.16 -7.21
N PRO A 443 -12.16 18.80 -8.04
CA PRO A 443 -12.29 18.75 -9.49
C PRO A 443 -12.23 17.31 -10.04
N ALA A 444 -12.92 17.06 -11.15
CA ALA A 444 -12.77 15.84 -11.91
C ALA A 444 -11.31 15.69 -12.40
N SER A 445 -10.73 14.51 -12.31
CA SER A 445 -9.33 14.26 -12.67
C SER A 445 -8.38 15.32 -12.09
N GLY A 446 -8.55 15.64 -10.80
CA GLY A 446 -7.89 16.77 -10.16
C GLY A 446 -7.31 16.43 -8.80
N LEU A 447 -6.51 17.36 -8.29
CA LEU A 447 -5.87 17.29 -6.98
C LEU A 447 -6.25 18.53 -6.18
N VAL A 448 -6.56 18.36 -4.90
CA VAL A 448 -6.70 19.49 -3.97
C VAL A 448 -5.72 19.34 -2.81
N SER A 449 -5.13 20.46 -2.43
CA SER A 449 -4.31 20.61 -1.25
C SER A 449 -5.16 21.28 -0.16
N ILE A 450 -5.29 20.64 0.99
CA ILE A 450 -6.16 21.07 2.07
C ILE A 450 -5.33 21.48 3.28
N PRO A 451 -5.38 22.76 3.70
CA PRO A 451 -4.83 23.19 4.97
C PRO A 451 -5.69 22.70 6.12
N VAL A 452 -5.06 22.38 7.25
CA VAL A 452 -5.78 22.18 8.51
C VAL A 452 -5.49 23.35 9.43
N PRO A 453 -6.52 24.06 9.93
CA PRO A 453 -6.33 25.22 10.75
C PRO A 453 -5.45 24.97 11.98
N ALA A 454 -4.66 25.97 12.37
CA ALA A 454 -3.87 25.90 13.58
C ALA A 454 -4.76 25.71 14.81
N GLY A 455 -4.32 24.89 15.77
CA GLY A 455 -5.05 24.61 17.00
C GLY A 455 -6.03 23.43 16.92
N ILE A 456 -6.15 22.77 15.77
CA ILE A 456 -6.80 21.46 15.68
C ILE A 456 -5.97 20.49 16.54
N SER A 457 -6.63 19.86 17.50
CA SER A 457 -5.99 18.94 18.44
C SER A 457 -5.51 17.66 17.73
N ASN A 458 -4.53 16.99 18.32
CA ASN A 458 -4.16 15.64 17.90
C ASN A 458 -5.35 14.72 18.15
N GLY A 459 -6.03 14.34 17.10
CA GLY A 459 -7.18 13.45 17.12
C GLY A 459 -7.30 12.76 15.76
N GLU A 460 -8.10 11.71 15.71
CA GLU A 460 -8.36 11.04 14.44
C GLU A 460 -9.04 11.99 13.46
N ILE A 461 -8.48 12.10 12.27
CA ILE A 461 -9.08 12.86 11.16
C ILE A 461 -9.76 11.87 10.22
N VAL A 462 -10.98 12.24 9.83
CA VAL A 462 -11.78 11.50 8.84
C VAL A 462 -12.00 12.38 7.62
N VAL A 463 -11.68 11.84 6.45
CA VAL A 463 -11.92 12.47 5.14
C VAL A 463 -13.05 11.71 4.46
N ARG A 464 -14.15 12.40 4.14
CA ARG A 464 -15.29 11.84 3.42
C ARG A 464 -15.44 12.54 2.07
N ALA A 465 -15.36 11.79 0.99
CA ALA A 465 -15.54 12.28 -0.37
C ALA A 465 -16.81 11.72 -1.01
N THR A 466 -17.39 12.47 -1.93
CA THR A 466 -18.56 12.00 -2.72
C THR A 466 -18.17 11.11 -3.91
N VAL A 467 -16.87 11.04 -4.21
CA VAL A 467 -16.27 10.19 -5.25
C VAL A 467 -15.07 9.44 -4.64
N PRO A 468 -14.67 8.28 -5.17
CA PRO A 468 -13.48 7.59 -4.72
C PRO A 468 -12.22 8.44 -4.91
N VAL A 469 -11.38 8.51 -3.89
CA VAL A 469 -10.16 9.34 -3.85
C VAL A 469 -8.98 8.58 -3.26
N VAL A 470 -7.79 9.16 -3.37
CA VAL A 470 -6.60 8.81 -2.59
C VAL A 470 -6.24 9.97 -1.68
N VAL A 471 -5.98 9.69 -0.42
CA VAL A 471 -5.63 10.71 0.59
C VAL A 471 -4.22 10.46 1.12
N GLN A 472 -3.35 11.43 0.89
CA GLN A 472 -1.99 11.47 1.42
C GLN A 472 -1.88 12.66 2.36
N ARG A 473 -1.21 12.47 3.49
CA ARG A 473 -1.05 13.54 4.50
C ARG A 473 0.41 13.89 4.70
N MET A 474 0.63 15.15 5.00
CA MET A 474 1.91 15.74 5.29
C MET A 474 2.04 16.02 6.78
N LEU A 475 3.16 15.62 7.34
CA LEU A 475 3.48 15.80 8.75
C LEU A 475 4.77 16.61 8.87
N LEU A 476 4.77 17.60 9.76
CA LEU A 476 5.98 18.34 10.08
C LEU A 476 7.00 17.40 10.73
N ARG A 477 8.26 17.48 10.30
CA ARG A 477 9.32 16.63 10.85
C ARG A 477 9.70 16.96 12.29
N GLY A 478 9.42 18.16 12.76
CA GLY A 478 9.89 18.63 14.08
C GLY A 478 11.37 18.95 14.08
N HIS A 479 11.89 19.33 15.27
CA HIS A 479 13.31 19.60 15.50
C HIS A 479 13.94 20.62 14.53
N GLU A 480 13.18 21.61 14.08
CA GLU A 480 13.61 22.63 13.10
C GLU A 480 14.13 22.04 11.77
N LEU A 481 13.80 20.79 11.46
CA LEU A 481 14.22 20.12 10.25
C LEU A 481 13.35 20.56 9.07
N THR A 482 13.98 20.72 7.93
CA THR A 482 13.27 21.00 6.69
C THR A 482 12.59 19.76 6.14
N GLY A 483 11.61 19.99 5.28
CA GLY A 483 10.84 18.93 4.65
C GLY A 483 9.72 18.43 5.55
N ARG A 484 9.10 17.39 5.08
CA ARG A 484 7.91 16.79 5.68
C ARG A 484 7.99 15.29 5.60
N SER A 485 7.41 14.61 6.58
CA SER A 485 7.11 13.20 6.47
C SER A 485 5.77 13.05 5.76
N ALA A 486 5.73 12.20 4.75
CA ALA A 486 4.52 11.90 4.01
C ALA A 486 4.06 10.48 4.33
N VAL A 487 2.75 10.28 4.43
CA VAL A 487 2.15 8.96 4.64
C VAL A 487 0.72 8.96 4.09
N LEU A 488 0.27 7.84 3.52
CA LEU A 488 -1.13 7.66 3.16
C LEU A 488 -2.00 7.60 4.42
N ALA A 489 -3.21 8.14 4.36
CA ALA A 489 -4.24 7.78 5.32
C ALA A 489 -4.65 6.31 5.11
N LEU A 490 -5.51 5.79 5.97
CA LEU A 490 -6.05 4.43 5.86
C LEU A 490 -7.39 4.49 5.12
N PRO A 491 -7.56 3.81 3.97
CA PRO A 491 -8.84 3.75 3.29
C PRO A 491 -9.80 2.86 4.07
N THR A 492 -11.06 3.24 4.08
CA THR A 492 -12.13 2.40 4.58
C THR A 492 -12.73 1.63 3.41
N ILE A 493 -12.66 0.32 3.46
CA ILE A 493 -13.19 -0.55 2.41
C ILE A 493 -14.41 -1.29 2.95
N PRO A 494 -15.55 -1.31 2.23
CA PRO A 494 -16.66 -2.18 2.58
C PRO A 494 -16.15 -3.63 2.58
N SER A 495 -16.57 -4.42 3.57
CA SER A 495 -16.35 -5.86 3.46
C SER A 495 -17.07 -6.39 2.23
N PRO A 496 -16.47 -7.38 1.55
CA PRO A 496 -17.16 -8.07 0.49
C PRO A 496 -18.46 -8.66 1.08
N GLU A 497 -19.58 -8.37 0.43
CA GLU A 497 -20.85 -8.98 0.78
C GLU A 497 -20.65 -10.50 0.72
N VAL A 498 -20.73 -11.16 1.88
CA VAL A 498 -20.83 -12.61 1.92
C VAL A 498 -22.17 -12.92 1.26
N GLY A 499 -22.12 -13.35 0.00
CA GLY A 499 -23.30 -13.65 -0.78
C GLY A 499 -24.22 -14.58 0.02
N SER A 500 -25.41 -14.08 0.30
CA SER A 500 -26.52 -14.79 0.95
C SER A 500 -27.05 -15.91 0.06
#